data_9f56c3b85ed84894d63af1cdad0d7733
#
_entry.id   9f56c3b85ed84894d63af1cdad0d7733
#
_cell.length_a   1.000
_cell.length_b   1.000
_cell.length_c   1.000
_cell.angle_alpha   90.00
_cell.angle_beta   90.00
_cell.angle_gamma   90.00
#
_symmetry.space_group_name_H-M   'P 1'
#
loop_
_entity.id
_entity.type
_entity.pdbx_description
1 polymer ?
#
loop_
_entity_poly.entity_id
_entity_poly.type
_entity_poly.pdbx_seq_one_letter_code
_entity_poly.pdbx_strand_id
1 'polypeptide(L)'
;MPHVNPLADYIRMERILGCERGVLVQPSVYGTNNSLIVEALQSKQFDLRAVAVVAADISDRELEDLHAVGFRGIRINTASATKGLKLSDAPRLAERIKPMGWHLQFFADLPGMPELEAELAKLKIDIVIDHFAKIQSADGLEAPPFKALLRLLARDNCWAKLMGQYFVSAQFPHYPDIAPFARAMIKTAPDRIVWGSDWPHPSAREKMPDDGDLADMLIDCTPDEAQRKKILVDNPARLYGFK
;
A
#
# COMPACT_ATOMS: atom_id res chain seq x y z
N MET A 1 12.51 19.26 13.95
CA MET A 1 11.53 19.63 12.91
C MET A 1 11.27 18.38 12.09
N PRO A 2 10.05 18.12 11.61
CA PRO A 2 9.85 17.06 10.64
C PRO A 2 10.71 17.36 9.41
N HIS A 3 11.36 16.33 8.86
CA HIS A 3 12.10 16.49 7.61
C HIS A 3 11.11 16.90 6.51
N VAL A 4 11.44 17.97 5.79
CA VAL A 4 10.70 18.34 4.59
C VAL A 4 11.14 17.38 3.49
N ASN A 5 10.21 16.63 2.92
CA ASN A 5 10.46 15.71 1.83
C ASN A 5 9.76 16.26 0.56
N PRO A 6 10.45 17.13 -0.21
CA PRO A 6 9.85 17.75 -1.38
C PRO A 6 9.60 16.73 -2.50
N LEU A 7 8.63 17.02 -3.35
CA LEU A 7 8.30 16.20 -4.52
C LEU A 7 9.54 15.91 -5.41
N ALA A 8 10.45 16.89 -5.52
CA ALA A 8 11.67 16.73 -6.30
C ALA A 8 12.58 15.60 -5.79
N ASP A 9 12.67 15.42 -4.47
CA ASP A 9 13.47 14.34 -3.87
C ASP A 9 12.80 12.99 -4.09
N TYR A 10 11.45 12.92 -3.98
CA TYR A 10 10.69 11.73 -4.35
C TYR A 10 10.94 11.32 -5.81
N ILE A 11 10.78 12.26 -6.75
CA ILE A 11 11.01 12.01 -8.17
C ILE A 11 12.47 11.58 -8.44
N ARG A 12 13.42 12.17 -7.73
CA ARG A 12 14.84 11.78 -7.84
C ARG A 12 15.04 10.34 -7.39
N MET A 13 14.48 9.96 -6.26
CA MET A 13 14.55 8.58 -5.74
C MET A 13 13.92 7.60 -6.73
N GLU A 14 12.72 7.86 -7.22
CA GLU A 14 12.04 7.02 -8.22
C GLU A 14 12.89 6.82 -9.48
N ARG A 15 13.51 7.90 -10.00
CA ARG A 15 14.39 7.82 -11.16
C ARG A 15 15.66 7.01 -10.92
N ILE A 16 16.24 7.08 -9.73
CA ILE A 16 17.40 6.26 -9.34
C ILE A 16 17.02 4.78 -9.34
N LEU A 17 15.83 4.45 -8.85
CA LEU A 17 15.30 3.08 -8.87
C LEU A 17 14.85 2.60 -10.28
N GLY A 18 14.87 3.49 -11.29
CA GLY A 18 14.39 3.17 -12.64
C GLY A 18 12.86 3.17 -12.77
N CYS A 19 12.14 3.75 -11.80
CA CYS A 19 10.70 3.88 -11.88
C CYS A 19 10.29 5.03 -12.81
N GLU A 20 9.28 4.81 -13.64
CA GLU A 20 8.69 5.80 -14.55
C GLU A 20 7.34 6.33 -14.05
N ARG A 21 6.76 5.64 -13.06
CA ARG A 21 5.43 5.91 -12.49
C ARG A 21 5.46 5.72 -10.99
N GLY A 22 4.68 6.53 -10.28
CA GLY A 22 4.61 6.45 -8.82
C GLY A 22 3.20 6.57 -8.27
N VAL A 23 3.01 6.08 -7.04
CA VAL A 23 1.74 6.19 -6.32
C VAL A 23 1.95 6.85 -4.97
N LEU A 24 1.38 8.05 -4.81
CA LEU A 24 1.44 8.78 -3.55
C LEU A 24 0.30 8.33 -2.63
N VAL A 25 0.64 7.86 -1.44
CA VAL A 25 -0.36 7.45 -0.45
C VAL A 25 -0.40 8.48 0.67
N GLN A 26 -1.59 9.03 0.96
CA GLN A 26 -1.77 10.03 2.00
C GLN A 26 -1.30 9.51 3.36
N PRO A 27 -0.28 10.13 3.99
CA PRO A 27 0.16 9.78 5.33
C PRO A 27 -0.88 10.17 6.38
N SER A 28 -1.04 9.34 7.42
CA SER A 28 -2.02 9.58 8.48
C SER A 28 -1.81 10.90 9.24
N VAL A 29 -0.59 11.42 9.26
CA VAL A 29 -0.24 12.69 9.95
C VAL A 29 -0.90 13.92 9.33
N TYR A 30 -1.26 13.88 8.04
CA TYR A 30 -1.96 14.97 7.37
C TYR A 30 -3.49 14.83 7.45
N GLY A 31 -4.00 13.76 8.06
CA GLY A 31 -5.43 13.50 8.15
C GLY A 31 -6.08 13.52 6.77
N THR A 32 -7.20 14.22 6.64
CA THR A 32 -7.97 14.33 5.39
C THR A 32 -7.49 15.45 4.46
N ASN A 33 -6.41 16.15 4.80
CA ASN A 33 -5.89 17.23 3.95
C ASN A 33 -4.97 16.66 2.85
N ASN A 34 -5.53 16.38 1.68
CA ASN A 34 -4.82 15.83 0.52
C ASN A 34 -4.16 16.92 -0.36
N SER A 35 -4.12 18.19 0.05
CA SER A 35 -3.69 19.32 -0.81
C SER A 35 -2.28 19.15 -1.39
N LEU A 36 -1.31 18.66 -0.60
CA LEU A 36 0.06 18.42 -1.08
C LEU A 36 0.11 17.35 -2.19
N ILE A 37 -0.70 16.30 -2.07
CA ILE A 37 -0.77 15.27 -3.11
C ILE A 37 -1.48 15.81 -4.35
N VAL A 38 -2.54 16.60 -4.19
CA VAL A 38 -3.21 17.28 -5.31
C VAL A 38 -2.23 18.18 -6.07
N GLU A 39 -1.43 18.98 -5.36
CA GLU A 39 -0.38 19.81 -5.96
C GLU A 39 0.65 18.97 -6.73
N ALA A 40 1.11 17.86 -6.15
CA ALA A 40 2.05 16.95 -6.79
C ALA A 40 1.49 16.34 -8.09
N LEU A 41 0.23 15.88 -8.08
CA LEU A 41 -0.45 15.33 -9.26
C LEU A 41 -0.64 16.39 -10.35
N GLN A 42 -1.02 17.61 -9.98
CA GLN A 42 -1.24 18.73 -10.90
C GLN A 42 0.07 19.24 -11.52
N SER A 43 1.20 19.07 -10.85
CA SER A 43 2.52 19.51 -11.35
C SER A 43 2.93 18.82 -12.63
N LYS A 44 2.43 17.59 -12.88
CA LYS A 44 2.74 16.73 -14.06
C LYS A 44 4.24 16.49 -14.27
N GLN A 45 5.05 16.62 -13.22
CA GLN A 45 6.51 16.41 -13.29
C GLN A 45 6.88 14.93 -13.38
N PHE A 46 5.97 14.04 -13.00
CA PHE A 46 6.11 12.59 -13.02
C PHE A 46 4.73 11.96 -13.27
N ASP A 47 4.65 10.73 -13.82
CA ASP A 47 3.36 10.05 -13.98
C ASP A 47 2.91 9.47 -12.64
N LEU A 48 2.00 10.19 -11.99
CA LEU A 48 1.57 9.90 -10.62
C LEU A 48 0.10 9.49 -10.55
N ARG A 49 -0.18 8.60 -9.62
CA ARG A 49 -1.52 8.34 -9.08
C ARG A 49 -1.48 8.51 -7.57
N ALA A 50 -2.65 8.49 -6.93
CA ALA A 50 -2.69 8.63 -5.48
C ALA A 50 -3.80 7.84 -4.80
N VAL A 51 -3.62 7.66 -3.49
CA VAL A 51 -4.59 7.10 -2.56
C VAL A 51 -4.86 8.13 -1.46
N ALA A 52 -6.13 8.53 -1.30
CA ALA A 52 -6.55 9.58 -0.37
C ALA A 52 -6.86 9.03 1.03
N VAL A 53 -6.78 9.91 2.02
CA VAL A 53 -7.54 9.78 3.27
C VAL A 53 -8.65 10.83 3.24
N VAL A 54 -9.88 10.44 3.48
CA VAL A 54 -11.05 11.31 3.37
C VAL A 54 -11.87 11.31 4.65
N ALA A 55 -12.75 12.30 4.81
CA ALA A 55 -13.75 12.29 5.87
C ALA A 55 -14.84 11.25 5.57
N ALA A 56 -15.46 10.71 6.61
CA ALA A 56 -16.51 9.71 6.44
C ALA A 56 -17.72 10.26 5.66
N ASP A 57 -17.97 11.55 5.75
CA ASP A 57 -19.07 12.28 5.11
C ASP A 57 -18.67 13.01 3.82
N ILE A 58 -17.49 12.70 3.23
CA ILE A 58 -17.04 13.27 1.96
C ILE A 58 -18.17 13.25 0.92
N SER A 59 -18.36 14.34 0.18
CA SER A 59 -19.38 14.44 -0.88
C SER A 59 -18.95 13.69 -2.15
N ASP A 60 -19.92 13.35 -3.01
CA ASP A 60 -19.63 12.70 -4.30
C ASP A 60 -18.84 13.64 -5.21
N ARG A 61 -19.13 14.96 -5.18
CA ARG A 61 -18.39 15.98 -5.92
C ARG A 61 -16.90 16.00 -5.53
N GLU A 62 -16.59 15.95 -4.23
CA GLU A 62 -15.19 15.91 -3.78
C GLU A 62 -14.49 14.63 -4.24
N LEU A 63 -15.19 13.49 -4.26
CA LEU A 63 -14.65 12.24 -4.81
C LEU A 63 -14.36 12.36 -6.31
N GLU A 64 -15.27 12.99 -7.08
CA GLU A 64 -15.10 13.25 -8.52
C GLU A 64 -13.93 14.21 -8.78
N ASP A 65 -13.78 15.27 -7.98
CA ASP A 65 -12.66 16.20 -8.07
C ASP A 65 -11.32 15.50 -7.80
N LEU A 66 -11.26 14.65 -6.78
CA LEU A 66 -10.08 13.82 -6.49
C LEU A 66 -9.81 12.81 -7.63
N HIS A 67 -10.84 12.19 -8.20
CA HIS A 67 -10.69 11.28 -9.35
C HIS A 67 -10.08 11.98 -10.56
N ALA A 68 -10.58 13.18 -10.87
CA ALA A 68 -10.14 13.97 -12.02
C ALA A 68 -8.64 14.31 -11.94
N VAL A 69 -8.09 14.55 -10.75
CA VAL A 69 -6.67 14.86 -10.59
C VAL A 69 -5.77 13.61 -10.50
N GLY A 70 -6.33 12.40 -10.32
CA GLY A 70 -5.53 11.16 -10.38
C GLY A 70 -5.59 10.25 -9.16
N PHE A 71 -6.48 10.50 -8.19
CA PHE A 71 -6.69 9.53 -7.10
C PHE A 71 -7.41 8.28 -7.60
N ARG A 72 -7.06 7.12 -7.00
CA ARG A 72 -7.57 5.80 -7.40
C ARG A 72 -7.93 4.90 -6.21
N GLY A 73 -7.93 5.44 -5.00
CA GLY A 73 -8.32 4.68 -3.81
C GLY A 73 -8.45 5.53 -2.57
N ILE A 74 -9.01 4.95 -1.52
CA ILE A 74 -9.13 5.53 -0.18
C ILE A 74 -8.39 4.65 0.81
N ARG A 75 -7.56 5.25 1.67
CA ARG A 75 -6.86 4.56 2.75
C ARG A 75 -7.62 4.61 4.05
N ILE A 76 -7.73 3.44 4.68
CA ILE A 76 -8.26 3.25 6.03
C ILE A 76 -7.14 2.69 6.91
N ASN A 77 -6.85 3.37 8.01
CA ASN A 77 -5.82 2.94 8.96
C ASN A 77 -6.50 2.29 10.17
N THR A 78 -6.40 0.96 10.27
CA THR A 78 -6.92 0.19 11.42
C THR A 78 -5.83 -0.12 12.45
N ALA A 79 -4.56 0.18 12.13
CA ALA A 79 -3.39 -0.16 12.94
C ALA A 79 -3.01 0.93 13.95
N SER A 80 -3.69 2.06 13.96
CA SER A 80 -3.44 3.14 14.93
C SER A 80 -4.74 3.86 15.31
N ALA A 81 -4.77 4.41 16.52
CA ALA A 81 -5.89 5.20 17.03
C ALA A 81 -5.95 6.63 16.42
N THR A 82 -5.45 6.83 15.21
CA THR A 82 -5.49 8.13 14.54
C THR A 82 -6.92 8.54 14.23
N LYS A 83 -7.20 9.85 14.32
CA LYS A 83 -8.46 10.42 13.83
C LYS A 83 -8.57 10.17 12.33
N GLY A 84 -9.53 9.36 11.90
CA GLY A 84 -9.73 9.03 10.49
C GLY A 84 -10.91 8.08 10.30
N LEU A 85 -10.99 7.51 9.13
CA LEU A 85 -11.99 6.52 8.76
C LEU A 85 -11.89 5.28 9.66
N LYS A 86 -13.04 4.76 10.07
CA LYS A 86 -13.18 3.51 10.79
C LYS A 86 -13.44 2.37 9.83
N LEU A 87 -13.18 1.14 10.26
CA LEU A 87 -13.53 -0.06 9.48
C LEU A 87 -15.03 -0.10 9.14
N SER A 88 -15.89 0.39 10.04
CA SER A 88 -17.34 0.49 9.83
C SER A 88 -17.75 1.43 8.68
N ASP A 89 -16.88 2.34 8.26
CA ASP A 89 -17.13 3.24 7.12
C ASP A 89 -16.86 2.56 5.77
N ALA A 90 -16.07 1.48 5.77
CA ALA A 90 -15.60 0.80 4.57
C ALA A 90 -16.74 0.32 3.62
N PRO A 91 -17.81 -0.33 4.10
CA PRO A 91 -18.88 -0.79 3.20
C PRO A 91 -19.54 0.37 2.44
N ARG A 92 -19.87 1.47 3.13
CA ARG A 92 -20.52 2.64 2.52
C ARG A 92 -19.59 3.34 1.53
N LEU A 93 -18.32 3.49 1.85
CA LEU A 93 -17.33 4.08 0.93
C LEU A 93 -17.10 3.17 -0.28
N ALA A 94 -17.05 1.84 -0.07
CA ALA A 94 -16.89 0.86 -1.15
C ALA A 94 -17.99 1.01 -2.22
N GLU A 95 -19.26 1.13 -1.81
CA GLU A 95 -20.39 1.32 -2.74
C GLU A 95 -20.21 2.59 -3.60
N ARG A 96 -19.72 3.68 -3.01
CA ARG A 96 -19.58 4.97 -3.67
C ARG A 96 -18.40 5.02 -4.63
N ILE A 97 -17.27 4.40 -4.29
CA ILE A 97 -16.04 4.50 -5.08
C ILE A 97 -15.87 3.35 -6.10
N LYS A 98 -16.60 2.27 -5.95
CA LYS A 98 -16.56 1.13 -6.88
C LYS A 98 -16.89 1.51 -8.33
N PRO A 99 -17.94 2.33 -8.63
CA PRO A 99 -18.22 2.78 -9.98
C PRO A 99 -17.10 3.60 -10.61
N MET A 100 -16.23 4.21 -9.79
CA MET A 100 -15.08 4.99 -10.23
C MET A 100 -13.84 4.11 -10.54
N GLY A 101 -13.93 2.79 -10.32
CA GLY A 101 -12.79 1.87 -10.45
C GLY A 101 -11.74 2.04 -9.35
N TRP A 102 -12.11 2.60 -8.20
CA TRP A 102 -11.21 2.77 -7.06
C TRP A 102 -11.19 1.53 -6.18
N HIS A 103 -10.18 1.48 -5.30
CA HIS A 103 -10.01 0.44 -4.28
C HIS A 103 -10.00 1.04 -2.86
N LEU A 104 -10.18 0.17 -1.86
CA LEU A 104 -9.91 0.49 -0.46
C LEU A 104 -8.54 -0.08 -0.06
N GLN A 105 -7.67 0.77 0.50
CA GLN A 105 -6.35 0.38 0.98
C GLN A 105 -6.34 0.38 2.50
N PHE A 106 -5.84 -0.71 3.11
CA PHE A 106 -5.84 -0.88 4.55
C PHE A 106 -4.42 -0.97 5.11
N PHE A 107 -4.08 -0.05 6.02
CA PHE A 107 -3.01 -0.32 6.95
C PHE A 107 -3.60 -1.22 8.06
N ALA A 108 -3.61 -2.51 7.79
CA ALA A 108 -4.27 -3.52 8.60
C ALA A 108 -3.39 -4.00 9.76
N ASP A 109 -4.01 -4.38 10.88
CA ASP A 109 -3.35 -5.04 12.01
C ASP A 109 -4.05 -6.39 12.26
N LEU A 110 -3.71 -7.40 11.45
CA LEU A 110 -4.31 -8.73 11.58
C LEU A 110 -3.96 -9.43 12.91
N PRO A 111 -2.73 -9.31 13.45
CA PRO A 111 -2.43 -9.81 14.79
C PRO A 111 -3.26 -9.17 15.89
N GLY A 112 -3.46 -7.85 15.85
CA GLY A 112 -4.18 -7.09 16.86
C GLY A 112 -5.70 -7.11 16.72
N MET A 113 -6.22 -7.50 15.53
CA MET A 113 -7.65 -7.49 15.19
C MET A 113 -8.05 -8.77 14.46
N PRO A 114 -8.23 -9.90 15.16
CA PRO A 114 -8.56 -11.20 14.53
C PRO A 114 -9.86 -11.18 13.69
N GLU A 115 -10.82 -10.32 14.05
CA GLU A 115 -12.09 -10.15 13.32
C GLU A 115 -11.91 -9.44 11.96
N LEU A 116 -10.77 -8.78 11.74
CA LEU A 116 -10.53 -7.97 10.53
C LEU A 116 -10.60 -8.81 9.26
N GLU A 117 -10.11 -10.07 9.28
CA GLU A 117 -10.23 -10.98 8.14
C GLU A 117 -11.68 -11.11 7.69
N ALA A 118 -12.60 -11.39 8.62
CA ALA A 118 -14.00 -11.59 8.31
C ALA A 118 -14.68 -10.31 7.80
N GLU A 119 -14.31 -9.15 8.34
CA GLU A 119 -14.86 -7.86 7.91
C GLU A 119 -14.35 -7.48 6.50
N LEU A 120 -13.06 -7.63 6.23
CA LEU A 120 -12.50 -7.38 4.90
C LEU A 120 -13.07 -8.34 3.85
N ALA A 121 -13.33 -9.59 4.21
CA ALA A 121 -13.91 -10.58 3.31
C ALA A 121 -15.35 -10.25 2.85
N LYS A 122 -16.09 -9.40 3.56
CA LYS A 122 -17.43 -8.95 3.17
C LYS A 122 -17.42 -7.89 2.06
N LEU A 123 -16.30 -7.17 1.89
CA LEU A 123 -16.21 -6.08 0.95
C LEU A 123 -16.25 -6.57 -0.51
N LYS A 124 -17.05 -5.92 -1.34
CA LYS A 124 -17.28 -6.24 -2.76
C LYS A 124 -16.57 -5.27 -3.71
N ILE A 125 -15.38 -4.85 -3.32
CA ILE A 125 -14.50 -3.95 -4.03
C ILE A 125 -13.07 -4.49 -3.91
N ASP A 126 -12.16 -4.05 -4.77
CA ASP A 126 -10.74 -4.35 -4.57
C ASP A 126 -10.24 -3.75 -3.25
N ILE A 127 -9.58 -4.58 -2.45
CA ILE A 127 -8.93 -4.19 -1.21
C ILE A 127 -7.41 -4.39 -1.34
N VAL A 128 -6.64 -3.49 -0.78
CA VAL A 128 -5.17 -3.55 -0.78
C VAL A 128 -4.67 -3.58 0.66
N ILE A 129 -3.88 -4.57 1.01
CA ILE A 129 -3.29 -4.71 2.34
C ILE A 129 -1.86 -4.19 2.33
N ASP A 130 -1.58 -3.19 3.19
CA ASP A 130 -0.26 -2.61 3.37
C ASP A 130 0.60 -3.39 4.41
N HIS A 131 1.92 -3.25 4.29
CA HIS A 131 2.92 -3.58 5.33
C HIS A 131 2.73 -4.98 5.94
N PHE A 132 2.54 -6.01 5.08
CA PHE A 132 2.35 -7.40 5.51
C PHE A 132 1.30 -7.57 6.61
N ALA A 133 0.29 -6.67 6.66
CA ALA A 133 -0.75 -6.63 7.70
C ALA A 133 -0.19 -6.58 9.14
N LYS A 134 1.02 -6.03 9.35
CA LYS A 134 1.79 -5.97 10.62
C LYS A 134 2.18 -7.32 11.22
N ILE A 135 2.13 -8.39 10.45
CA ILE A 135 2.50 -9.74 10.91
C ILE A 135 4.02 -9.79 11.08
N GLN A 136 4.48 -10.13 12.29
CA GLN A 136 5.91 -10.20 12.57
C GLN A 136 6.53 -11.45 11.94
N SER A 137 7.69 -11.30 11.28
CA SER A 137 8.42 -12.43 10.70
C SER A 137 8.81 -13.48 11.74
N ALA A 138 9.08 -13.07 12.97
CA ALA A 138 9.40 -13.95 14.08
C ALA A 138 8.27 -14.93 14.44
N ASP A 139 7.00 -14.61 14.09
CA ASP A 139 5.85 -15.48 14.35
C ASP A 139 5.82 -16.69 13.40
N GLY A 140 6.54 -16.62 12.27
CA GLY A 140 6.66 -17.69 11.29
C GLY A 140 5.48 -17.80 10.32
N LEU A 141 5.69 -18.59 9.27
CA LEU A 141 4.69 -18.76 8.18
C LEU A 141 3.41 -19.49 8.61
N GLU A 142 3.49 -20.26 9.69
CA GLU A 142 2.36 -21.03 10.22
C GLU A 142 1.47 -20.18 11.16
N ALA A 143 1.88 -18.96 11.48
CA ALA A 143 1.13 -18.06 12.37
C ALA A 143 -0.30 -17.84 11.87
N PRO A 144 -1.32 -17.90 12.75
CA PRO A 144 -2.72 -17.71 12.36
C PRO A 144 -2.99 -16.40 11.60
N PRO A 145 -2.39 -15.23 11.96
CA PRO A 145 -2.56 -13.99 11.20
C PRO A 145 -2.02 -14.08 9.77
N PHE A 146 -0.88 -14.78 9.56
CA PHE A 146 -0.34 -14.94 8.20
C PHE A 146 -1.21 -15.86 7.34
N LYS A 147 -1.73 -16.93 7.92
CA LYS A 147 -2.74 -17.78 7.25
C LYS A 147 -4.02 -17.01 6.90
N ALA A 148 -4.45 -16.09 7.77
CA ALA A 148 -5.58 -15.20 7.49
C ALA A 148 -5.27 -14.28 6.29
N LEU A 149 -4.09 -13.68 6.24
CA LEU A 149 -3.65 -12.89 5.08
C LEU A 149 -3.65 -13.70 3.79
N LEU A 150 -3.15 -14.94 3.80
CA LEU A 150 -3.15 -15.80 2.61
C LEU A 150 -4.58 -16.17 2.19
N ARG A 151 -5.51 -16.44 3.12
CA ARG A 151 -6.93 -16.67 2.78
C ARG A 151 -7.58 -15.43 2.15
N LEU A 152 -7.27 -14.23 2.64
CA LEU A 152 -7.72 -12.99 2.01
C LEU A 152 -7.15 -12.86 0.59
N LEU A 153 -5.85 -13.10 0.42
CA LEU A 153 -5.18 -13.03 -0.89
C LEU A 153 -5.67 -14.08 -1.90
N ALA A 154 -6.16 -15.21 -1.44
CA ALA A 154 -6.78 -16.22 -2.30
C ALA A 154 -8.10 -15.73 -2.94
N ARG A 155 -8.66 -14.62 -2.47
CA ARG A 155 -9.86 -13.99 -3.06
C ARG A 155 -9.46 -13.11 -4.25
N ASP A 156 -10.32 -13.06 -5.27
CA ASP A 156 -10.04 -12.33 -6.52
C ASP A 156 -9.95 -10.81 -6.36
N ASN A 157 -10.43 -10.27 -5.26
CA ASN A 157 -10.46 -8.83 -4.98
C ASN A 157 -9.50 -8.39 -3.86
N CYS A 158 -8.58 -9.24 -3.42
CA CYS A 158 -7.60 -8.86 -2.40
C CYS A 158 -6.21 -8.76 -2.99
N TRP A 159 -5.60 -7.61 -2.78
CA TRP A 159 -4.24 -7.24 -3.18
C TRP A 159 -3.35 -7.06 -1.96
N ALA A 160 -2.04 -7.16 -2.12
CA ALA A 160 -1.11 -6.76 -1.08
C ALA A 160 0.10 -6.03 -1.65
N LYS A 161 0.71 -5.18 -0.81
CA LYS A 161 1.96 -4.50 -1.10
C LYS A 161 3.12 -5.15 -0.37
N LEU A 162 4.19 -5.43 -1.10
CA LEU A 162 5.48 -5.78 -0.54
C LEU A 162 6.22 -4.48 -0.21
N MET A 163 6.04 -3.97 1.00
CA MET A 163 6.63 -2.73 1.49
C MET A 163 6.69 -2.69 3.01
N GLY A 164 7.53 -1.81 3.57
CA GLY A 164 7.57 -1.56 5.00
C GLY A 164 8.12 -2.75 5.81
N GLN A 165 9.13 -3.42 5.32
CA GLN A 165 9.77 -4.59 5.93
C GLN A 165 10.22 -4.30 7.35
N TYR A 166 10.66 -3.08 7.63
CA TYR A 166 11.09 -2.62 8.95
C TYR A 166 9.96 -2.55 10.01
N PHE A 167 8.69 -2.66 9.61
CA PHE A 167 7.57 -2.81 10.55
C PHE A 167 7.43 -4.23 11.09
N VAL A 168 7.94 -5.20 10.35
CA VAL A 168 7.61 -6.63 10.55
C VAL A 168 8.83 -7.53 10.71
N SER A 169 10.04 -6.97 10.54
CA SER A 169 11.32 -7.67 10.76
C SER A 169 12.26 -6.87 11.64
N ALA A 170 13.05 -7.57 12.46
CA ALA A 170 14.13 -7.00 13.23
C ALA A 170 15.51 -7.12 12.53
N GLN A 171 15.59 -7.75 11.36
CA GLN A 171 16.84 -8.10 10.68
C GLN A 171 17.32 -6.99 9.72
N PHE A 172 17.45 -5.75 10.24
CA PHE A 172 18.02 -4.63 9.51
C PHE A 172 19.47 -4.93 9.09
N PRO A 173 19.94 -4.49 7.90
CA PRO A 173 19.26 -3.65 6.92
C PRO A 173 18.51 -4.40 5.80
N HIS A 174 18.76 -5.71 5.61
CA HIS A 174 18.34 -6.43 4.40
C HIS A 174 17.10 -7.31 4.58
N TYR A 175 16.59 -7.47 5.81
CA TYR A 175 15.34 -8.19 6.14
C TYR A 175 15.16 -9.55 5.43
N PRO A 176 16.15 -10.46 5.46
CA PRO A 176 16.10 -11.71 4.70
C PRO A 176 14.98 -12.66 5.15
N ASP A 177 14.52 -12.53 6.39
CA ASP A 177 13.42 -13.26 6.99
C ASP A 177 12.04 -12.92 6.37
N ILE A 178 11.95 -11.82 5.60
CA ILE A 178 10.71 -11.44 4.90
C ILE A 178 10.54 -12.18 3.58
N ALA A 179 11.61 -12.61 2.93
CA ALA A 179 11.54 -13.27 1.63
C ALA A 179 10.62 -14.51 1.60
N PRO A 180 10.61 -15.42 2.60
CA PRO A 180 9.65 -16.53 2.64
C PRO A 180 8.18 -16.08 2.68
N PHE A 181 7.86 -15.01 3.41
CA PHE A 181 6.51 -14.45 3.48
C PHE A 181 6.09 -13.87 2.13
N ALA A 182 6.96 -13.06 1.52
CA ALA A 182 6.71 -12.48 0.21
C ALA A 182 6.51 -13.58 -0.86
N ARG A 183 7.32 -14.63 -0.87
CA ARG A 183 7.15 -15.78 -1.78
C ARG A 183 5.80 -16.48 -1.61
N ALA A 184 5.35 -16.69 -0.38
CA ALA A 184 4.04 -17.29 -0.12
C ALA A 184 2.89 -16.39 -0.61
N MET A 185 2.98 -15.08 -0.41
CA MET A 185 2.00 -14.10 -0.90
C MET A 185 1.98 -14.06 -2.43
N ILE A 186 3.15 -14.00 -3.08
CA ILE A 186 3.29 -14.01 -4.55
C ILE A 186 2.71 -15.29 -5.14
N LYS A 187 3.01 -16.45 -4.54
CA LYS A 187 2.45 -17.74 -4.97
C LYS A 187 0.93 -17.78 -4.87
N THR A 188 0.36 -17.16 -3.85
CA THR A 188 -1.10 -17.15 -3.61
C THR A 188 -1.82 -16.20 -4.57
N ALA A 189 -1.24 -15.04 -4.86
CA ALA A 189 -1.88 -14.00 -5.66
C ALA A 189 -0.90 -13.32 -6.65
N PRO A 190 -0.33 -14.06 -7.62
CA PRO A 190 0.74 -13.55 -8.49
C PRO A 190 0.37 -12.29 -9.28
N ASP A 191 -0.92 -12.13 -9.58
CA ASP A 191 -1.45 -10.99 -10.34
C ASP A 191 -1.99 -9.87 -9.45
N ARG A 192 -1.89 -9.97 -8.13
CA ARG A 192 -2.42 -8.98 -7.17
C ARG A 192 -1.41 -8.59 -6.08
N ILE A 193 -0.14 -8.74 -6.38
CA ILE A 193 0.95 -8.20 -5.56
C ILE A 193 1.53 -6.98 -6.25
N VAL A 194 1.76 -5.92 -5.50
CA VAL A 194 2.49 -4.72 -5.93
C VAL A 194 3.63 -4.44 -4.97
N TRP A 195 4.64 -3.71 -5.42
CA TRP A 195 5.76 -3.27 -4.60
C TRP A 195 5.62 -1.78 -4.24
N GLY A 196 6.31 -1.35 -3.18
CA GLY A 196 6.45 0.05 -2.83
C GLY A 196 7.67 0.28 -1.94
N SER A 197 8.33 1.42 -2.10
CA SER A 197 9.48 1.84 -1.28
C SER A 197 9.08 2.15 0.17
N ASP A 198 7.91 2.71 0.38
CA ASP A 198 7.47 3.35 1.63
C ASP A 198 8.28 4.62 1.98
N TRP A 199 8.95 5.20 0.94
CA TRP A 199 9.65 6.47 1.09
C TRP A 199 8.68 7.56 1.63
N PRO A 200 9.08 8.40 2.57
CA PRO A 200 10.40 8.62 3.13
C PRO A 200 10.64 7.88 4.47
N HIS A 201 10.10 6.72 4.69
CA HIS A 201 10.28 5.85 5.86
C HIS A 201 10.02 6.54 7.21
N PRO A 202 8.87 7.17 7.43
CA PRO A 202 8.65 8.06 8.57
C PRO A 202 8.77 7.36 9.94
N SER A 203 8.62 6.04 9.97
CA SER A 203 8.70 5.22 11.18
C SER A 203 10.06 4.56 11.41
N ALA A 204 11.02 4.73 10.50
CA ALA A 204 12.32 4.06 10.53
C ALA A 204 13.50 5.00 10.85
N ARG A 205 13.30 6.04 11.65
CA ARG A 205 14.26 7.14 11.87
C ARG A 205 15.65 6.70 12.33
N GLU A 206 15.73 5.67 13.18
CA GLU A 206 17.01 5.18 13.74
C GLU A 206 17.70 4.16 12.84
N LYS A 207 16.93 3.45 12.03
CA LYS A 207 17.37 2.40 11.11
C LYS A 207 16.75 2.64 9.74
N MET A 208 17.12 3.77 9.13
CA MET A 208 16.63 4.15 7.81
C MET A 208 17.05 3.12 6.78
N PRO A 209 16.11 2.44 6.10
CA PRO A 209 16.47 1.52 5.03
C PRO A 209 16.97 2.29 3.80
N ASP A 210 17.77 1.62 2.96
CA ASP A 210 18.12 2.09 1.62
C ASP A 210 17.05 1.60 0.63
N ASP A 211 16.52 2.51 -0.19
CA ASP A 211 15.47 2.18 -1.16
C ASP A 211 15.96 1.23 -2.26
N GLY A 212 17.26 1.28 -2.60
CA GLY A 212 17.89 0.34 -3.52
C GLY A 212 17.92 -1.07 -2.96
N ASP A 213 18.35 -1.23 -1.69
CA ASP A 213 18.32 -2.52 -0.99
C ASP A 213 16.90 -3.10 -0.91
N LEU A 214 15.89 -2.24 -0.65
CA LEU A 214 14.49 -2.65 -0.64
C LEU A 214 13.97 -3.11 -2.01
N ALA A 215 14.45 -2.47 -3.09
CA ALA A 215 14.12 -2.89 -4.46
C ALA A 215 14.83 -4.20 -4.83
N ASP A 216 16.11 -4.33 -4.50
CA ASP A 216 16.92 -5.54 -4.78
C ASP A 216 16.39 -6.76 -4.03
N MET A 217 15.83 -6.58 -2.82
CA MET A 217 15.19 -7.64 -2.07
C MET A 217 14.04 -8.31 -2.84
N LEU A 218 13.43 -7.63 -3.83
CA LEU A 218 12.43 -8.26 -4.69
C LEU A 218 13.00 -9.40 -5.55
N ILE A 219 14.30 -9.35 -5.87
CA ILE A 219 15.00 -10.43 -6.58
C ILE A 219 15.04 -11.69 -5.70
N ASP A 220 15.29 -11.52 -4.42
CA ASP A 220 15.29 -12.62 -3.45
C ASP A 220 13.88 -13.19 -3.20
N CYS A 221 12.87 -12.31 -3.26
CA CYS A 221 11.47 -12.71 -3.12
C CYS A 221 10.97 -13.50 -4.33
N THR A 222 11.39 -13.10 -5.54
CA THR A 222 11.01 -13.78 -6.78
C THR A 222 12.12 -13.63 -7.84
N PRO A 223 12.91 -14.70 -8.06
CA PRO A 223 13.96 -14.70 -9.09
C PRO A 223 13.40 -14.72 -10.54
N ASP A 224 12.11 -15.04 -10.71
CA ASP A 224 11.44 -14.99 -12.01
C ASP A 224 11.21 -13.55 -12.48
N GLU A 225 11.86 -13.16 -13.58
CA GLU A 225 11.77 -11.81 -14.15
C GLU A 225 10.36 -11.48 -14.62
N ALA A 226 9.63 -12.43 -15.20
CA ALA A 226 8.26 -12.21 -15.64
C ALA A 226 7.33 -11.91 -14.45
N GLN A 227 7.56 -12.58 -13.31
CA GLN A 227 6.80 -12.29 -12.09
C GLN A 227 7.20 -10.93 -11.49
N ARG A 228 8.50 -10.55 -11.51
CA ARG A 228 8.91 -9.19 -11.09
C ARG A 228 8.28 -8.12 -11.96
N LYS A 229 8.24 -8.31 -13.29
CA LYS A 229 7.55 -7.40 -14.21
C LYS A 229 6.07 -7.25 -13.85
N LYS A 230 5.38 -8.32 -13.51
CA LYS A 230 3.98 -8.23 -13.04
C LYS A 230 3.88 -7.34 -11.79
N ILE A 231 4.73 -7.56 -10.79
CA ILE A 231 4.70 -6.84 -9.51
C ILE A 231 5.01 -5.35 -9.69
N LEU A 232 5.98 -5.03 -10.55
CA LEU A 232 6.48 -3.65 -10.72
C LEU A 232 5.73 -2.87 -11.81
N VAL A 233 5.12 -3.54 -12.79
CA VAL A 233 4.55 -2.89 -13.98
C VAL A 233 3.09 -3.25 -14.21
N ASP A 234 2.78 -4.52 -14.43
CA ASP A 234 1.47 -4.93 -14.95
C ASP A 234 0.38 -4.81 -13.87
N ASN A 235 0.68 -5.26 -12.65
CA ASN A 235 -0.24 -5.21 -11.52
C ASN A 235 -0.53 -3.76 -11.09
N PRO A 236 0.47 -2.88 -10.85
CA PRO A 236 0.19 -1.48 -10.52
C PRO A 236 -0.51 -0.74 -11.67
N ALA A 237 -0.20 -1.05 -12.95
CA ALA A 237 -0.92 -0.46 -14.08
C ALA A 237 -2.41 -0.76 -14.00
N ARG A 238 -2.78 -2.01 -13.70
CA ARG A 238 -4.18 -2.42 -13.55
C ARG A 238 -4.84 -1.81 -12.32
N LEU A 239 -4.17 -1.86 -11.15
CA LEU A 239 -4.75 -1.41 -9.88
C LEU A 239 -4.98 0.10 -9.85
N TYR A 240 -4.03 0.88 -10.39
CA TYR A 240 -4.05 2.34 -10.32
C TYR A 240 -4.44 3.01 -11.65
N GLY A 241 -4.73 2.23 -12.70
CA GLY A 241 -5.17 2.76 -13.99
C GLY A 241 -4.08 3.55 -14.72
N PHE A 242 -2.82 3.10 -14.67
CA PHE A 242 -1.78 3.58 -15.55
C PHE A 242 -1.97 3.01 -16.96
N LYS A 243 -1.57 3.79 -17.97
CA LYS A 243 -1.62 3.37 -19.39
C LYS A 243 -0.27 2.88 -19.86
#